data_38d8ffc314a05c2a4b44230649c97c26
#
_entry.id   38d8ffc314a05c2a4b44230649c97c26
#
_cell.length_a   1.000
_cell.length_b   1.000
_cell.length_c   1.000
_cell.angle_alpha   90.00
_cell.angle_beta   90.00
_cell.angle_gamma   90.00
#
_symmetry.space_group_name_H-M   'P 1'
#
loop_
_entity.id
_entity.type
_entity.pdbx_description
1 polymer ?
#
loop_
_entity_poly.entity_id
_entity_poly.type
_entity_poly.pdbx_seq_one_letter_code
_entity_poly.pdbx_strand_id
1 'polypeptide(L)'
;MARPSGQASIGTPGQARALVVPGASSDATVLEVRAQDRPGMLHELGTALAGAGISVRSAHIATYAGQTLDTFYITGSDGLPLPPARVAQAVSLVIDTCDGI
;
A
#
# COMPACT_ATOMS: atom_id res chain seq x y z
N MET A 1 13.33 25.25 -7.09
CA MET A 1 13.02 24.80 -6.60
C MET A 1 13.16 24.24 -6.00
N ALA A 2 12.90 24.20 -6.15
CA ALA A 2 12.67 23.51 -5.64
C ALA A 2 12.59 22.91 -5.10
N ARG A 3 12.48 22.64 -5.41
CA ARG A 3 12.08 21.85 -4.88
C ARG A 3 12.52 21.14 -4.30
N PRO A 4 12.46 21.14 -4.46
CA PRO A 4 12.45 20.14 -4.05
C PRO A 4 12.45 19.38 -3.67
N SER A 5 12.39 19.39 -3.96
CA SER A 5 12.01 18.49 -3.75
C SER A 5 11.70 17.98 -3.39
N GLY A 6 11.79 18.12 -3.51
CA GLY A 6 11.20 17.58 -3.42
C GLY A 6 10.89 17.51 -3.47
N GLN A 7 10.73 17.54 -3.81
CA GLN A 7 10.21 17.37 -4.13
C GLN A 7 9.89 17.19 -4.45
N ALA A 8 10.10 17.39 -4.39
CA ALA A 8 9.55 17.13 -4.87
C ALA A 8 9.28 16.87 -5.26
N SER A 9 9.43 16.80 -5.27
CA SER A 9 8.75 16.44 -5.62
C SER A 9 8.47 16.37 -5.96
N ILE A 10 9.63 16.60 -5.70
CA ILE A 10 8.52 16.64 -6.35
C ILE A 10 7.64 15.52 -6.77
N GLY A 11 7.09 14.80 -6.34
CA GLY A 11 6.20 13.80 -6.85
C GLY A 11 5.02 14.41 -7.59
N THR A 12 4.45 13.69 -8.55
CA THR A 12 3.20 14.10 -9.19
C THR A 12 2.10 14.14 -8.13
N PRO A 13 1.21 15.14 -8.17
CA PRO A 13 0.06 15.12 -7.26
C PRO A 13 -0.71 13.81 -7.40
N GLY A 14 -1.04 13.18 -6.31
CA GLY A 14 -1.76 11.92 -6.30
C GLY A 14 -0.91 10.68 -6.41
N GLN A 15 0.39 10.82 -6.51
CA GLN A 15 1.27 9.67 -6.58
C GLN A 15 1.24 8.90 -5.27
N ALA A 16 0.92 7.60 -5.35
CA ALA A 16 0.85 6.74 -4.19
C ALA A 16 2.24 6.31 -3.73
N ARG A 17 2.36 6.03 -2.45
CA ARG A 17 3.57 5.46 -1.86
C ARG A 17 3.19 4.27 -1.00
N ALA A 18 4.02 3.24 -1.05
CA ALA A 18 3.85 2.08 -0.20
C ALA A 18 5.21 1.62 0.26
N LEU A 19 5.31 1.30 1.55
CA LEU A 19 6.57 0.79 2.10
C LEU A 19 6.29 -0.30 3.11
N VAL A 20 7.27 -1.17 3.26
CA VAL A 20 7.22 -2.25 4.23
C VAL A 20 7.69 -1.72 5.57
N VAL A 21 6.98 -2.09 6.64
CA VAL A 21 7.38 -1.76 8.01
C VAL A 21 7.98 -3.03 8.62
N PRO A 22 9.32 -3.18 8.60
CA PRO A 22 9.94 -4.42 9.09
C PRO A 22 9.80 -4.54 10.60
N GLY A 23 9.57 -5.76 11.06
CA GLY A 23 9.47 -6.05 12.49
C GLY A 23 8.19 -5.59 13.15
N ALA A 24 7.22 -5.04 12.40
CA ALA A 24 5.96 -4.57 12.97
C ALA A 24 5.04 -5.73 13.35
N SER A 25 5.21 -6.90 12.74
CA SER A 25 4.44 -8.10 13.07
C SER A 25 5.27 -9.33 12.75
N SER A 26 5.12 -10.37 13.57
CA SER A 26 5.72 -11.68 13.29
C SER A 26 4.77 -12.57 12.47
N ASP A 27 3.49 -12.20 12.37
CA ASP A 27 2.45 -13.03 11.77
C ASP A 27 2.03 -12.56 10.37
N ALA A 28 2.40 -11.35 9.99
CA ALA A 28 2.00 -10.77 8.73
C ALA A 28 3.07 -9.81 8.21
N THR A 29 3.02 -9.56 6.91
CA THR A 29 3.79 -8.47 6.31
C THR A 29 2.98 -7.19 6.49
N VAL A 30 3.63 -6.14 6.96
CA VAL A 30 2.95 -4.87 7.21
C VAL A 30 3.37 -3.86 6.16
N LEU A 31 2.38 -3.31 5.45
CA LEU A 31 2.59 -2.25 4.47
C LEU A 31 1.96 -0.96 4.97
N GLU A 32 2.69 0.13 4.88
CA GLU A 32 2.16 1.46 5.09
C GLU A 32 1.94 2.10 3.73
N VAL A 33 0.72 2.55 3.48
CA VAL A 33 0.31 3.08 2.17
C VAL A 33 -0.16 4.51 2.33
N ARG A 34 0.36 5.40 1.50
CA ARG A 34 -0.08 6.79 1.44
C ARG A 34 -0.54 7.09 0.03
N ALA A 35 -1.76 7.59 -0.10
CA ALA A 35 -2.36 7.86 -1.39
C ALA A 35 -3.41 8.96 -1.27
N GLN A 36 -3.84 9.52 -2.39
CA GLN A 36 -5.03 10.35 -2.40
C GLN A 36 -6.25 9.48 -2.14
N ASP A 37 -7.12 9.96 -1.26
CA ASP A 37 -8.37 9.27 -0.97
C ASP A 37 -9.30 9.38 -2.19
N ARG A 38 -9.91 8.27 -2.57
CA ARG A 38 -10.95 8.25 -3.60
C ARG A 38 -11.93 7.11 -3.33
N PRO A 39 -13.20 7.30 -3.78
CA PRO A 39 -14.22 6.28 -3.55
C PRO A 39 -13.82 4.93 -4.16
N GLY A 40 -14.07 3.86 -3.40
CA GLY A 40 -13.84 2.50 -3.87
C GLY A 40 -12.41 2.02 -3.87
N MET A 41 -11.45 2.88 -3.46
CA MET A 41 -10.03 2.51 -3.49
C MET A 41 -9.72 1.30 -2.63
N LEU A 42 -10.28 1.23 -1.43
CA LEU A 42 -10.03 0.13 -0.53
C LEU A 42 -10.54 -1.20 -1.11
N HIS A 43 -11.69 -1.16 -1.75
CA HIS A 43 -12.24 -2.33 -2.44
C HIS A 43 -11.34 -2.77 -3.60
N GLU A 44 -10.86 -1.81 -4.38
CA GLU A 44 -9.95 -2.10 -5.49
C GLU A 44 -8.65 -2.71 -5.01
N LEU A 45 -8.10 -2.18 -3.91
CA LEU A 45 -6.88 -2.75 -3.30
C LEU A 45 -7.10 -4.19 -2.86
N GLY A 46 -8.21 -4.45 -2.17
CA GLY A 46 -8.53 -5.80 -1.73
C GLY A 46 -8.67 -6.76 -2.90
N THR A 47 -9.35 -6.33 -3.96
CA THR A 47 -9.54 -7.14 -5.16
C THR A 47 -8.20 -7.43 -5.87
N ALA A 48 -7.37 -6.40 -6.02
CA ALA A 48 -6.08 -6.55 -6.69
C ALA A 48 -5.17 -7.51 -5.93
N LEU A 49 -5.11 -7.37 -4.61
CA LEU A 49 -4.28 -8.23 -3.77
C LEU A 49 -4.82 -9.66 -3.78
N ALA A 50 -6.12 -9.84 -3.66
CA ALA A 50 -6.74 -11.17 -3.71
C ALA A 50 -6.45 -11.86 -5.04
N GLY A 51 -6.49 -11.12 -6.15
CA GLY A 51 -6.18 -11.66 -7.46
C GLY A 51 -4.74 -12.14 -7.59
N ALA A 52 -3.84 -11.64 -6.76
CA ALA A 52 -2.44 -12.06 -6.71
C ALA A 52 -2.19 -13.13 -5.64
N GLY A 53 -3.23 -13.64 -4.99
CA GLY A 53 -3.09 -14.64 -3.93
C GLY A 53 -2.61 -14.05 -2.62
N ILE A 54 -2.82 -12.76 -2.41
CA ILE A 54 -2.42 -12.07 -1.19
C ILE A 54 -3.68 -11.77 -0.37
N SER A 55 -3.63 -12.12 0.91
CA SER A 55 -4.76 -11.96 1.83
C SER A 55 -4.53 -10.73 2.72
N VAL A 56 -5.55 -9.88 2.81
CA VAL A 56 -5.54 -8.77 3.78
C VAL A 56 -6.16 -9.28 5.06
N ARG A 57 -5.36 -9.35 6.11
CA ARG A 57 -5.81 -9.86 7.41
C ARG A 57 -6.47 -8.75 8.22
N SER A 58 -5.95 -7.56 8.15
CA SER A 58 -6.53 -6.39 8.79
C SER A 58 -5.96 -5.14 8.15
N ALA A 59 -6.65 -4.02 8.38
CA ALA A 59 -6.21 -2.73 7.88
C ALA A 59 -6.63 -1.64 8.86
N HIS A 60 -5.76 -0.66 9.03
CA HIS A 60 -6.06 0.58 9.72
C HIS A 60 -6.11 1.70 8.70
N ILE A 61 -7.24 2.35 8.60
CA ILE A 61 -7.48 3.39 7.60
C ILE A 61 -7.58 4.73 8.31
N ALA A 62 -6.77 5.69 7.87
CA ALA A 62 -6.84 7.05 8.37
C ALA A 62 -6.86 8.01 7.20
N THR A 63 -7.86 8.88 7.15
CA THR A 63 -7.97 9.91 6.12
C THR A 63 -7.58 11.24 6.73
N TYR A 64 -6.71 11.97 6.04
CA TYR A 64 -6.18 13.23 6.54
C TYR A 64 -5.94 14.18 5.36
N ALA A 65 -6.61 15.31 5.37
CA ALA A 65 -6.46 16.36 4.35
C ALA A 65 -6.58 15.82 2.91
N GLY A 66 -7.58 14.94 2.68
CA GLY A 66 -7.82 14.38 1.35
C GLY A 66 -6.88 13.26 0.96
N GLN A 67 -6.00 12.85 1.87
CA GLN A 67 -5.11 11.71 1.67
C GLN A 67 -5.45 10.61 2.65
N THR A 68 -5.13 9.39 2.27
CA THR A 68 -5.24 8.25 3.18
C THR A 68 -3.85 7.82 3.61
N LEU A 69 -3.74 7.47 4.88
CA LEU A 69 -2.55 6.82 5.44
C LEU A 69 -3.04 5.52 6.03
N ASP A 70 -2.79 4.44 5.32
CA ASP A 70 -3.35 3.14 5.65
C ASP A 70 -2.23 2.19 6.04
N THR A 71 -2.53 1.32 7.00
CA THR A 71 -1.61 0.24 7.38
C THR A 71 -2.31 -1.08 7.11
N PHE A 72 -1.71 -1.90 6.24
CA PHE A 72 -2.27 -3.19 5.86
C PHE A 72 -1.41 -4.32 6.43
N TYR A 73 -2.08 -5.30 7.03
CA TYR A 73 -1.46 -6.53 7.50
C TYR A 73 -1.83 -7.63 6.52
N ILE A 74 -0.86 -8.07 5.72
CA ILE A 74 -1.09 -8.99 4.60
C ILE A 74 -0.28 -10.27 4.77
N THR A 75 -0.82 -11.35 4.21
CA THR A 75 -0.16 -12.66 4.18
C THR A 75 -0.34 -13.28 2.80
N GLY A 76 0.40 -14.35 2.56
CA GLY A 76 0.11 -15.22 1.43
C GLY A 76 -1.16 -16.03 1.67
N SER A 77 -1.57 -16.82 0.68
CA SER A 77 -2.73 -17.72 0.82
C SER A 77 -2.48 -18.80 1.86
N ASP A 78 -1.24 -19.05 2.23
CA ASP A 78 -0.85 -19.98 3.29
C ASP A 78 -0.99 -19.39 4.69
N GLY A 79 -1.38 -18.12 4.82
CA GLY A 79 -1.52 -17.44 6.09
C GLY A 79 -0.21 -16.97 6.70
N LEU A 80 0.89 -17.05 5.97
CA LEU A 80 2.22 -16.65 6.46
C LEU A 80 2.64 -15.31 5.86
N PRO A 81 3.60 -14.61 6.50
CA PRO A 81 4.17 -13.40 5.91
C PRO A 81 4.73 -13.67 4.51
N LEU A 82 4.72 -12.64 3.68
CA LEU A 82 5.19 -12.77 2.30
C LEU A 82 6.72 -12.88 2.24
N PRO A 83 7.26 -13.74 1.37
CA PRO A 83 8.70 -13.72 1.08
C PRO A 83 9.07 -12.45 0.29
N PRO A 84 10.36 -12.05 0.26
CA PRO A 84 10.77 -10.78 -0.33
C PRO A 84 10.28 -10.53 -1.75
N ALA A 85 10.29 -11.54 -2.62
CA ALA A 85 9.81 -11.37 -3.99
C ALA A 85 8.32 -11.04 -4.04
N ARG A 86 7.54 -11.62 -3.13
CA ARG A 86 6.10 -11.37 -3.05
C ARG A 86 5.82 -10.01 -2.42
N VAL A 87 6.67 -9.57 -1.50
CA VAL A 87 6.56 -8.22 -0.92
C VAL A 87 6.71 -7.18 -2.02
N ALA A 88 7.70 -7.32 -2.89
CA ALA A 88 7.91 -6.40 -4.00
C ALA A 88 6.69 -6.37 -4.93
N GLN A 89 6.10 -7.52 -5.22
CA GLN A 89 4.90 -7.62 -6.03
C GLN A 89 3.73 -6.89 -5.36
N ALA A 90 3.56 -7.08 -4.06
CA ALA A 90 2.48 -6.44 -3.32
C ALA A 90 2.61 -4.92 -3.32
N VAL A 91 3.82 -4.41 -3.09
CA VAL A 91 4.09 -2.97 -3.12
C VAL A 91 3.74 -2.39 -4.49
N SER A 92 4.19 -3.04 -5.56
CA SER A 92 3.93 -2.59 -6.93
C SER A 92 2.44 -2.59 -7.23
N LEU A 93 1.73 -3.65 -6.87
CA LEU A 93 0.29 -3.76 -7.05
C LEU A 93 -0.48 -2.65 -6.33
N VAL A 94 -0.10 -2.38 -5.08
CA VAL A 94 -0.75 -1.35 -4.28
C VAL A 94 -0.56 0.02 -4.91
N ILE A 95 0.66 0.36 -5.31
CA ILE A 95 0.96 1.64 -5.93
C ILE A 95 0.17 1.81 -7.23
N ASP A 96 0.21 0.81 -8.09
CA ASP A 96 -0.48 0.86 -9.38
C ASP A 96 -2.01 1.01 -9.18
N THR A 97 -2.58 0.29 -8.23
CA THR A 97 -4.01 0.36 -7.95
C THR A 97 -4.39 1.75 -7.42
N CYS A 98 -3.61 2.28 -6.49
CA CYS A 98 -3.89 3.61 -5.93
C CYS A 98 -3.75 4.71 -6.97
N ASP A 99 -2.81 4.57 -7.89
CA ASP A 99 -2.60 5.55 -8.96
C ASP A 99 -3.55 5.37 -10.14
N GLY A 100 -4.36 4.32 -10.14
CA GLY A 100 -5.33 4.06 -11.19
C GLY A 100 -4.71 3.53 -12.48
N ILE A 101 -3.59 2.86 -12.38
CA ILE A 101 -2.89 2.30 -13.54
C ILE A 101 -3.39 0.90 -13.87
#